data_83b2f05135c1420d677068e22d948b9c
#
_entry.id   83b2f05135c1420d677068e22d948b9c
#
_cell.length_a   1.000
_cell.length_b   1.000
_cell.length_c   1.000
_cell.angle_alpha   90.00
_cell.angle_beta   90.00
_cell.angle_gamma   90.00
#
_symmetry.space_group_name_H-M   'P 1'
#
loop_
_entity.id
_entity.type
_entity.pdbx_description
1 polymer ?
#
loop_
_entity_poly.entity_id
_entity_poly.type
_entity_poly.pdbx_seq_one_letter_code
_entity_poly.pdbx_strand_id
1 'polypeptide(L)'
;PDIVIVLSDINMPEMDGLTLLSRLNESSPLIKAVIVSAYGDMENIRTAMNRGAFDFITKPVNFEDLELTMEKTLKHVRQMRETMAAIKENNILKMYVDETVLNFMGGREFETALSANETINATVAFIDICSFTSISENETPDNVVKLLNNYFDVIVKEILNQEGYIDKFIGDAIMAVFRGEFHLDRAVEACLAVRSQIDKLPSLADSVTFTPKVSIGINSGEMISGNIGSAKLRRLDYTVIGDVVNVAQRLQSAAKPGQIIINENAYEKIKESFKCSKVGEVSLKHKSTPQTIYEVMD
;
A
#
# COMPACT_ATOMS: atom_id res chain seq x y z
N PRO A 1 25.93 -19.90 11.67
CA PRO A 1 25.88 -21.25 11.12
C PRO A 1 24.42 -21.56 10.83
N ASP A 2 24.17 -21.86 9.56
CA ASP A 2 22.79 -22.07 9.11
C ASP A 2 22.43 -23.55 9.27
N ILE A 3 22.13 -23.94 10.50
CA ILE A 3 21.54 -25.25 10.77
C ILE A 3 20.16 -25.26 10.14
N VAL A 4 19.91 -26.25 9.29
CA VAL A 4 18.61 -26.40 8.57
C VAL A 4 17.91 -27.70 8.94
N ILE A 5 18.68 -28.71 9.38
CA ILE A 5 18.18 -30.01 9.83
C ILE A 5 18.85 -30.40 11.15
N VAL A 6 18.07 -30.98 12.02
CA VAL A 6 18.54 -31.58 13.28
C VAL A 6 18.16 -33.05 13.27
N LEU A 7 19.17 -33.94 13.40
CA LEU A 7 18.93 -35.34 13.72
C LEU A 7 19.01 -35.49 15.24
N SER A 8 17.96 -36.04 15.85
CA SER A 8 17.91 -36.19 17.31
C SER A 8 17.44 -37.58 17.67
N ASP A 9 18.17 -38.21 18.64
CA ASP A 9 17.63 -39.38 19.33
C ASP A 9 16.47 -38.95 20.24
N ILE A 10 15.54 -39.84 20.49
CA ILE A 10 14.47 -39.63 21.46
C ILE A 10 15.04 -39.66 22.87
N ASN A 11 15.85 -40.69 23.18
CA ASN A 11 16.39 -40.90 24.51
C ASN A 11 17.75 -40.23 24.68
N MET A 12 17.75 -38.98 25.13
CA MET A 12 18.97 -38.22 25.42
C MET A 12 18.99 -37.78 26.89
N PRO A 13 20.20 -37.66 27.52
CA PRO A 13 20.31 -37.11 28.87
C PRO A 13 19.94 -35.63 28.90
N GLU A 14 19.49 -35.12 30.04
CA GLU A 14 19.08 -33.74 30.33
C GLU A 14 17.82 -33.27 29.58
N MET A 15 17.74 -33.48 28.28
CA MET A 15 16.59 -33.12 27.47
C MET A 15 16.31 -34.20 26.42
N ASP A 16 15.13 -34.81 26.47
CA ASP A 16 14.73 -35.78 25.47
C ASP A 16 14.45 -35.15 24.10
N GLY A 17 14.51 -35.99 23.06
CA GLY A 17 14.32 -35.53 21.67
C GLY A 17 12.93 -34.97 21.40
N LEU A 18 11.90 -35.41 22.11
CA LEU A 18 10.55 -34.93 21.97
C LEU A 18 10.39 -33.50 22.54
N THR A 19 11.05 -33.23 23.65
CA THR A 19 11.11 -31.88 24.23
C THR A 19 11.94 -30.94 23.37
N LEU A 20 13.07 -31.39 22.83
CA LEU A 20 13.89 -30.63 21.89
C LEU A 20 13.07 -30.27 20.63
N LEU A 21 12.34 -31.23 20.09
CA LEU A 21 11.47 -31.01 18.91
C LEU A 21 10.42 -29.92 19.16
N SER A 22 9.74 -29.95 20.31
CA SER A 22 8.77 -28.93 20.67
C SER A 22 9.39 -27.53 20.73
N ARG A 23 10.55 -27.40 21.40
CA ARG A 23 11.30 -26.14 21.48
C ARG A 23 11.77 -25.62 20.10
N LEU A 24 12.26 -26.53 19.25
CA LEU A 24 12.68 -26.16 17.90
C LEU A 24 11.51 -25.61 17.06
N ASN A 25 10.34 -26.25 17.14
CA ASN A 25 9.16 -25.82 16.41
C ASN A 25 8.65 -24.45 16.87
N GLU A 26 8.76 -24.14 18.17
CA GLU A 26 8.39 -22.84 18.73
C GLU A 26 9.39 -21.73 18.36
N SER A 27 10.69 -22.01 18.50
CA SER A 27 11.74 -20.98 18.36
C SER A 27 12.28 -20.82 16.94
N SER A 28 12.23 -21.88 16.14
CA SER A 28 12.87 -21.92 14.82
C SER A 28 12.14 -22.85 13.85
N PRO A 29 10.91 -22.51 13.41
CA PRO A 29 10.04 -23.39 12.60
C PRO A 29 10.64 -23.76 11.23
N LEU A 30 11.68 -23.07 10.79
CA LEU A 30 12.41 -23.36 9.55
C LEU A 30 13.39 -24.52 9.67
N ILE A 31 13.80 -24.86 10.89
CA ILE A 31 14.65 -26.03 11.15
C ILE A 31 13.75 -27.27 11.17
N LYS A 32 14.11 -28.28 10.41
CA LYS A 32 13.39 -29.55 10.40
C LYS A 32 14.11 -30.60 11.26
N ALA A 33 13.35 -31.24 12.11
CA ALA A 33 13.88 -32.31 12.96
C ALA A 33 13.55 -33.70 12.38
N VAL A 34 14.55 -34.53 12.26
CA VAL A 34 14.42 -35.96 11.93
C VAL A 34 14.77 -36.76 13.20
N ILE A 35 13.87 -37.62 13.62
CA ILE A 35 14.01 -38.35 14.85
C ILE A 35 14.66 -39.72 14.56
N VAL A 36 15.65 -40.08 15.38
CA VAL A 36 16.28 -41.40 15.32
C VAL A 36 15.75 -42.23 16.51
N SER A 37 15.13 -43.39 16.24
CA SER A 37 14.49 -44.20 17.28
C SER A 37 14.85 -45.69 17.17
N ALA A 38 14.70 -46.42 18.28
CA ALA A 38 14.94 -47.85 18.25
C ALA A 38 13.89 -48.59 17.43
N TYR A 39 14.30 -49.74 16.84
CA TYR A 39 13.35 -50.60 16.11
C TYR A 39 12.24 -51.09 17.06
N GLY A 40 10.99 -50.92 16.67
CA GLY A 40 9.83 -51.30 17.48
C GLY A 40 9.27 -50.19 18.39
N ASP A 41 9.88 -49.02 18.43
CA ASP A 41 9.44 -47.88 19.28
C ASP A 41 8.35 -47.04 18.57
N MET A 42 7.28 -47.68 18.08
CA MET A 42 6.24 -47.07 17.28
C MET A 42 5.46 -45.99 18.04
N GLU A 43 5.32 -46.11 19.34
CA GLU A 43 4.58 -45.15 20.15
C GLU A 43 5.30 -43.77 20.21
N ASN A 44 6.61 -43.80 20.46
CA ASN A 44 7.44 -42.62 20.49
C ASN A 44 7.60 -42.00 19.10
N ILE A 45 7.73 -42.82 18.05
CA ILE A 45 7.74 -42.36 16.66
C ILE A 45 6.43 -41.60 16.32
N ARG A 46 5.29 -42.22 16.65
CA ARG A 46 3.98 -41.57 16.45
C ARG A 46 3.86 -40.26 17.21
N THR A 47 4.32 -40.22 18.44
CA THR A 47 4.34 -39.01 19.28
C THR A 47 5.22 -37.94 18.67
N ALA A 48 6.43 -38.28 18.18
CA ALA A 48 7.31 -37.36 17.48
C ALA A 48 6.66 -36.74 16.22
N MET A 49 6.07 -37.60 15.39
CA MET A 49 5.38 -37.14 14.17
C MET A 49 4.21 -36.21 14.49
N ASN A 50 3.41 -36.53 15.52
CA ASN A 50 2.30 -35.67 15.97
C ASN A 50 2.81 -34.35 16.56
N ARG A 51 4.03 -34.29 17.08
CA ARG A 51 4.69 -33.06 17.58
C ARG A 51 5.43 -32.28 16.47
N GLY A 52 5.32 -32.72 15.22
CA GLY A 52 5.87 -31.99 14.06
C GLY A 52 7.30 -32.39 13.68
N ALA A 53 7.75 -33.62 14.03
CA ALA A 53 8.93 -34.17 13.39
C ALA A 53 8.71 -34.28 11.89
N PHE A 54 9.71 -33.96 11.10
CA PHE A 54 9.60 -34.01 9.65
C PHE A 54 9.62 -35.44 9.11
N ASP A 55 10.49 -36.25 9.70
CA ASP A 55 10.64 -37.68 9.40
C ASP A 55 11.30 -38.42 10.55
N PHE A 56 11.47 -39.74 10.43
CA PHE A 56 12.17 -40.56 11.39
C PHE A 56 13.08 -41.59 10.72
N ILE A 57 14.05 -42.09 11.44
CA ILE A 57 14.99 -43.17 11.06
C ILE A 57 15.06 -44.19 12.18
N THR A 58 15.04 -45.49 11.84
CA THR A 58 15.14 -46.56 12.80
C THR A 58 16.59 -47.01 13.04
N LYS A 59 16.93 -47.36 14.28
CA LYS A 59 18.20 -48.01 14.60
C LYS A 59 18.10 -49.54 14.39
N PRO A 60 19.14 -50.21 13.83
CA PRO A 60 20.42 -49.65 13.39
C PRO A 60 20.22 -48.78 12.13
N VAL A 61 20.92 -47.65 12.09
CA VAL A 61 20.77 -46.67 10.99
C VAL A 61 21.25 -47.30 9.67
N ASN A 62 20.36 -47.39 8.70
CA ASN A 62 20.70 -47.71 7.33
C ASN A 62 21.13 -46.40 6.63
N PHE A 63 22.33 -46.40 6.03
CA PHE A 63 22.86 -45.19 5.38
C PHE A 63 22.09 -44.79 4.15
N GLU A 64 21.54 -45.72 3.37
CA GLU A 64 20.71 -45.40 2.21
C GLU A 64 19.40 -44.70 2.62
N ASP A 65 18.77 -45.20 3.70
CA ASP A 65 17.56 -44.61 4.27
C ASP A 65 17.83 -43.22 4.87
N LEU A 66 18.96 -43.06 5.55
CA LEU A 66 19.44 -41.77 6.08
C LEU A 66 19.62 -40.76 4.92
N GLU A 67 20.36 -41.16 3.87
CA GLU A 67 20.62 -40.29 2.71
C GLU A 67 19.32 -39.83 2.05
N LEU A 68 18.40 -40.75 1.77
CA LEU A 68 17.10 -40.46 1.19
C LEU A 68 16.25 -39.48 2.04
N THR A 69 16.24 -39.74 3.37
CA THR A 69 15.51 -38.88 4.31
C THR A 69 16.13 -37.50 4.40
N MET A 70 17.46 -37.40 4.38
CA MET A 70 18.16 -36.10 4.38
C MET A 70 17.94 -35.33 3.08
N GLU A 71 18.00 -35.98 1.93
CA GLU A 71 17.72 -35.33 0.63
C GLU A 71 16.29 -34.81 0.56
N LYS A 72 15.31 -35.63 0.96
CA LYS A 72 13.89 -35.25 1.04
C LYS A 72 13.70 -34.02 1.96
N THR A 73 14.34 -34.04 3.13
CA THR A 73 14.25 -32.96 4.12
C THR A 73 14.88 -31.68 3.57
N LEU A 74 16.08 -31.78 2.97
CA LEU A 74 16.76 -30.63 2.35
C LEU A 74 15.96 -30.02 1.22
N LYS A 75 15.35 -30.84 0.36
CA LYS A 75 14.48 -30.38 -0.72
C LYS A 75 13.30 -29.59 -0.16
N HIS A 76 12.65 -30.10 0.87
CA HIS A 76 11.53 -29.44 1.52
C HIS A 76 11.95 -28.08 2.15
N VAL A 77 13.07 -28.02 2.86
CA VAL A 77 13.59 -26.77 3.44
C VAL A 77 13.91 -25.75 2.35
N ARG A 78 14.51 -26.15 1.23
CA ARG A 78 14.78 -25.27 0.08
C ARG A 78 13.48 -24.68 -0.47
N GLN A 79 12.50 -25.52 -0.77
CA GLN A 79 11.19 -25.05 -1.29
C GLN A 79 10.51 -24.08 -0.32
N MET A 80 10.56 -24.36 0.98
CA MET A 80 9.97 -23.49 1.98
C MET A 80 10.67 -22.12 2.04
N ARG A 81 12.03 -22.10 1.97
CA ARG A 81 12.80 -20.86 1.91
C ARG A 81 12.52 -20.04 0.65
N GLU A 82 12.45 -20.71 -0.50
CA GLU A 82 12.08 -20.07 -1.77
C GLU A 82 10.67 -19.45 -1.72
N THR A 83 9.71 -20.19 -1.17
CA THR A 83 8.35 -19.68 -0.98
C THR A 83 8.32 -18.47 -0.05
N MET A 84 9.05 -18.52 1.07
CA MET A 84 9.13 -17.39 2.01
C MET A 84 9.81 -16.17 1.39
N ALA A 85 10.87 -16.39 0.61
CA ALA A 85 11.54 -15.31 -0.12
C ALA A 85 10.59 -14.65 -1.12
N ALA A 86 9.84 -15.46 -1.89
CA ALA A 86 8.85 -14.97 -2.84
C ALA A 86 7.69 -14.21 -2.15
N ILE A 87 7.21 -14.69 -1.00
CA ILE A 87 6.19 -14.00 -0.20
C ILE A 87 6.73 -12.66 0.30
N LYS A 88 7.97 -12.63 0.82
CA LYS A 88 8.61 -11.40 1.30
C LYS A 88 8.78 -10.39 0.17
N GLU A 89 9.27 -10.83 -0.98
CA GLU A 89 9.41 -10.01 -2.17
C GLU A 89 8.05 -9.46 -2.64
N ASN A 90 7.03 -10.31 -2.70
CA ASN A 90 5.67 -9.91 -3.07
C ASN A 90 5.09 -8.88 -2.07
N ASN A 91 5.30 -9.07 -0.75
CA ASN A 91 4.86 -8.11 0.26
C ASN A 91 5.56 -6.75 0.12
N ILE A 92 6.85 -6.74 -0.24
CA ILE A 92 7.57 -5.51 -0.53
C ILE A 92 6.98 -4.84 -1.78
N LEU A 93 6.76 -5.59 -2.86
CA LEU A 93 6.18 -5.05 -4.11
C LEU A 93 4.78 -4.48 -3.88
N LYS A 94 3.96 -5.11 -3.03
CA LYS A 94 2.63 -4.61 -2.64
C LYS A 94 2.66 -3.26 -1.92
N MET A 95 3.79 -2.85 -1.34
CA MET A 95 3.93 -1.51 -0.75
C MET A 95 4.11 -0.41 -1.81
N TYR A 96 4.44 -0.79 -3.05
CA TYR A 96 4.66 0.13 -4.17
C TYR A 96 3.56 0.05 -5.23
N VAL A 97 2.58 -0.84 -5.07
CA VAL A 97 1.48 -1.03 -6.02
C VAL A 97 0.17 -0.98 -5.24
N ASP A 98 -0.73 -0.07 -5.63
CA ASP A 98 -2.04 0.07 -5.01
C ASP A 98 -2.87 -1.22 -5.16
N GLU A 99 -3.65 -1.57 -4.14
CA GLU A 99 -4.48 -2.78 -4.12
C GLU A 99 -5.55 -2.74 -5.23
N THR A 100 -6.02 -1.55 -5.60
CA THR A 100 -6.96 -1.35 -6.71
C THR A 100 -6.35 -1.78 -8.02
N VAL A 101 -5.06 -1.49 -8.22
CA VAL A 101 -4.29 -1.93 -9.39
C VAL A 101 -4.15 -3.44 -9.42
N LEU A 102 -3.82 -4.04 -8.26
CA LEU A 102 -3.71 -5.51 -8.15
C LEU A 102 -5.04 -6.21 -8.43
N ASN A 103 -6.15 -5.68 -7.93
CA ASN A 103 -7.49 -6.22 -8.16
C ASN A 103 -7.91 -6.08 -9.64
N PHE A 104 -7.60 -4.94 -10.27
CA PHE A 104 -7.85 -4.74 -11.69
C PHE A 104 -7.05 -5.73 -12.56
N MET A 105 -5.80 -6.01 -12.20
CA MET A 105 -4.91 -6.93 -12.93
C MET A 105 -5.21 -8.40 -12.63
N GLY A 106 -5.62 -8.74 -11.41
CA GLY A 106 -5.78 -10.13 -10.94
C GLY A 106 -6.93 -10.90 -11.60
N GLY A 107 -7.87 -10.21 -12.25
CA GLY A 107 -8.99 -10.84 -12.98
C GLY A 107 -8.77 -11.05 -14.47
N ARG A 108 -7.61 -10.68 -15.02
CA ARG A 108 -7.33 -10.71 -16.46
C ARG A 108 -6.00 -11.40 -16.76
N GLU A 109 -5.87 -11.97 -17.95
CA GLU A 109 -4.56 -12.41 -18.44
C GLU A 109 -3.61 -11.19 -18.49
N PHE A 110 -2.38 -11.38 -18.05
CA PHE A 110 -1.39 -10.30 -17.84
C PHE A 110 -1.23 -9.37 -19.05
N GLU A 111 -1.14 -9.92 -20.26
CA GLU A 111 -1.00 -9.13 -21.50
C GLU A 111 -2.25 -8.29 -21.80
N THR A 112 -3.45 -8.83 -21.53
CA THR A 112 -4.72 -8.14 -21.73
C THR A 112 -4.92 -7.04 -20.67
N ALA A 113 -4.49 -7.28 -19.44
CA ALA A 113 -4.54 -6.30 -18.36
C ALA A 113 -3.63 -5.08 -18.64
N LEU A 114 -2.44 -5.31 -19.22
CA LEU A 114 -1.49 -4.23 -19.56
C LEU A 114 -1.97 -3.29 -20.66
N SER A 115 -2.81 -3.77 -21.57
CA SER A 115 -3.32 -2.98 -22.71
C SER A 115 -4.75 -2.46 -22.52
N ALA A 116 -5.40 -2.78 -21.41
CA ALA A 116 -6.78 -2.36 -21.16
C ALA A 116 -6.83 -0.90 -20.71
N ASN A 117 -7.49 -0.07 -21.51
CA ASN A 117 -7.89 1.29 -21.14
C ASN A 117 -9.41 1.34 -21.09
N GLU A 118 -9.95 2.08 -20.14
CA GLU A 118 -11.39 2.27 -20.02
C GLU A 118 -11.73 3.76 -19.89
N THR A 119 -12.84 4.17 -20.50
CA THR A 119 -13.42 5.47 -20.24
C THR A 119 -14.32 5.37 -19.02
N ILE A 120 -14.04 6.19 -18.02
CA ILE A 120 -14.78 6.21 -16.75
C ILE A 120 -15.30 7.62 -16.46
N ASN A 121 -16.43 7.69 -15.74
CA ASN A 121 -16.87 8.91 -15.09
C ASN A 121 -16.43 8.87 -13.64
N ALA A 122 -15.57 9.80 -13.25
CA ALA A 122 -14.91 9.80 -11.94
C ALA A 122 -14.64 11.23 -11.46
N THR A 123 -14.21 11.36 -10.20
CA THR A 123 -13.74 12.61 -9.62
C THR A 123 -12.28 12.50 -9.25
N VAL A 124 -11.52 13.55 -9.58
CA VAL A 124 -10.11 13.68 -9.21
C VAL A 124 -9.98 14.83 -8.22
N ALA A 125 -9.24 14.59 -7.15
CA ALA A 125 -8.82 15.60 -6.19
C ALA A 125 -7.30 15.71 -6.18
N PHE A 126 -6.79 16.94 -6.35
CA PHE A 126 -5.39 17.29 -6.06
C PHE A 126 -5.33 17.98 -4.72
N ILE A 127 -4.51 17.49 -3.84
CA ILE A 127 -4.34 17.95 -2.45
C ILE A 127 -2.88 18.27 -2.24
N ASP A 128 -2.55 19.52 -1.95
CA ASP A 128 -1.19 20.02 -1.81
C ASP A 128 -0.97 20.59 -0.40
N ILE A 129 0.19 20.31 0.20
CA ILE A 129 0.55 20.79 1.52
C ILE A 129 1.17 22.18 1.38
N CYS A 130 0.45 23.20 1.82
CA CYS A 130 0.88 24.59 1.66
C CYS A 130 2.16 24.88 2.43
N SER A 131 3.06 25.63 1.79
CA SER A 131 4.35 26.09 2.36
C SER A 131 5.34 24.98 2.73
N PHE A 132 5.14 23.75 2.23
CA PHE A 132 6.05 22.63 2.50
C PHE A 132 7.48 22.90 1.99
N THR A 133 7.62 23.52 0.82
CA THR A 133 8.92 23.95 0.26
C THR A 133 9.70 24.82 1.24
N SER A 134 9.04 25.77 1.88
CA SER A 134 9.64 26.67 2.87
C SER A 134 10.10 25.93 4.15
N ILE A 135 9.40 24.87 4.53
CA ILE A 135 9.79 24.00 5.65
C ILE A 135 11.01 23.18 5.26
N SER A 136 11.01 22.60 4.07
CA SER A 136 12.09 21.73 3.59
C SER A 136 13.43 22.44 3.46
N GLU A 137 13.44 23.77 3.29
CA GLU A 137 14.65 24.59 3.27
C GLU A 137 15.27 24.82 4.66
N ASN A 138 14.48 24.69 5.73
CA ASN A 138 14.90 25.04 7.11
C ASN A 138 15.02 23.83 8.03
N GLU A 139 14.55 22.65 7.62
CA GLU A 139 14.57 21.43 8.43
C GLU A 139 15.58 20.40 7.91
N THR A 140 15.95 19.45 8.76
CA THR A 140 16.79 18.32 8.33
C THR A 140 16.03 17.38 7.39
N PRO A 141 16.70 16.72 6.44
CA PRO A 141 16.05 15.79 5.52
C PRO A 141 15.18 14.72 6.20
N ASP A 142 15.66 14.17 7.33
CA ASP A 142 14.92 13.15 8.08
C ASP A 142 13.63 13.71 8.71
N ASN A 143 13.66 14.94 9.20
CA ASN A 143 12.47 15.61 9.75
C ASN A 143 11.47 15.94 8.64
N VAL A 144 11.95 16.41 7.49
CA VAL A 144 11.12 16.69 6.31
C VAL A 144 10.35 15.44 5.88
N VAL A 145 11.04 14.29 5.75
CA VAL A 145 10.42 13.01 5.35
C VAL A 145 9.40 12.55 6.39
N LYS A 146 9.73 12.62 7.68
CA LYS A 146 8.79 12.24 8.76
C LYS A 146 7.54 13.12 8.76
N LEU A 147 7.73 14.43 8.58
CA LEU A 147 6.62 15.39 8.53
C LEU A 147 5.71 15.12 7.35
N LEU A 148 6.30 14.91 6.16
CA LEU A 148 5.55 14.60 4.95
C LEU A 148 4.74 13.31 5.10
N ASN A 149 5.36 12.25 5.61
CA ASN A 149 4.68 10.98 5.83
C ASN A 149 3.51 11.12 6.83
N ASN A 150 3.67 11.89 7.91
CA ASN A 150 2.58 12.14 8.86
C ASN A 150 1.39 12.85 8.21
N TYR A 151 1.64 13.83 7.33
CA TYR A 151 0.56 14.50 6.58
C TYR A 151 -0.10 13.55 5.58
N PHE A 152 0.71 12.78 4.86
CA PHE A 152 0.19 11.79 3.91
C PHE A 152 -0.67 10.74 4.61
N ASP A 153 -0.26 10.23 5.77
CA ASP A 153 -1.05 9.25 6.54
C ASP A 153 -2.45 9.80 6.89
N VAL A 154 -2.54 11.06 7.29
CA VAL A 154 -3.83 11.71 7.57
C VAL A 154 -4.66 11.86 6.30
N ILE A 155 -4.07 12.37 5.21
CA ILE A 155 -4.78 12.59 3.94
C ILE A 155 -5.26 11.25 3.36
N VAL A 156 -4.38 10.27 3.29
CA VAL A 156 -4.68 8.92 2.76
C VAL A 156 -5.82 8.27 3.53
N LYS A 157 -5.79 8.34 4.87
CA LYS A 157 -6.84 7.80 5.73
C LYS A 157 -8.22 8.37 5.37
N GLU A 158 -8.33 9.69 5.24
CA GLU A 158 -9.63 10.33 4.94
C GLU A 158 -10.11 10.04 3.51
N ILE A 159 -9.19 9.92 2.54
CA ILE A 159 -9.51 9.49 1.18
C ILE A 159 -10.05 8.05 1.17
N LEU A 160 -9.36 7.12 1.84
CA LEU A 160 -9.78 5.72 1.90
C LEU A 160 -11.09 5.53 2.66
N ASN A 161 -11.36 6.32 3.71
CA ASN A 161 -12.63 6.30 4.45
C ASN A 161 -13.84 6.61 3.56
N GLN A 162 -13.65 7.38 2.48
CA GLN A 162 -14.67 7.73 1.49
C GLN A 162 -14.54 6.90 0.20
N GLU A 163 -13.92 5.72 0.29
CA GLU A 163 -13.73 4.78 -0.82
C GLU A 163 -13.04 5.40 -2.05
N GLY A 164 -12.22 6.42 -1.84
CA GLY A 164 -11.27 6.93 -2.81
C GLY A 164 -10.00 6.11 -2.81
N TYR A 165 -9.18 6.22 -3.84
CA TYR A 165 -7.85 5.64 -3.87
C TYR A 165 -6.80 6.70 -4.23
N ILE A 166 -5.57 6.45 -3.82
CA ILE A 166 -4.44 7.32 -4.16
C ILE A 166 -3.89 6.90 -5.51
N ASP A 167 -3.94 7.79 -6.47
CA ASP A 167 -3.35 7.55 -7.79
C ASP A 167 -1.83 7.67 -7.72
N LYS A 168 -1.34 8.75 -7.16
CA LYS A 168 0.11 8.97 -6.95
C LYS A 168 0.41 10.10 -5.99
N PHE A 169 1.64 10.06 -5.47
CA PHE A 169 2.27 11.17 -4.76
C PHE A 169 3.10 12.00 -5.75
N ILE A 170 2.97 13.31 -5.72
CA ILE A 170 3.65 14.26 -6.63
C ILE A 170 4.36 15.31 -5.77
N GLY A 171 5.59 14.99 -5.31
CA GLY A 171 6.29 15.83 -4.34
C GLY A 171 5.55 15.87 -3.00
N ASP A 172 5.08 17.04 -2.61
CA ASP A 172 4.25 17.30 -1.42
C ASP A 172 2.74 17.29 -1.71
N ALA A 173 2.35 16.90 -2.93
CA ALA A 173 0.95 16.78 -3.32
C ALA A 173 0.51 15.32 -3.49
N ILE A 174 -0.78 15.10 -3.34
CA ILE A 174 -1.45 13.83 -3.59
C ILE A 174 -2.49 14.00 -4.70
N MET A 175 -2.52 13.05 -5.63
CA MET A 175 -3.61 12.88 -6.56
C MET A 175 -4.47 11.72 -6.11
N ALA A 176 -5.74 11.97 -5.81
CA ALA A 176 -6.72 10.97 -5.41
C ALA A 176 -7.85 10.87 -6.43
N VAL A 177 -8.42 9.67 -6.58
CA VAL A 177 -9.49 9.39 -7.53
C VAL A 177 -10.63 8.67 -6.82
N PHE A 178 -11.87 9.09 -7.16
CA PHE A 178 -13.12 8.52 -6.65
C PHE A 178 -13.96 8.01 -7.82
N ARG A 179 -14.42 6.76 -7.73
CA ARG A 179 -15.21 6.10 -8.77
C ARG A 179 -16.52 5.58 -8.21
N GLY A 180 -17.44 5.20 -9.12
CA GLY A 180 -18.73 4.62 -8.77
C GLY A 180 -19.78 5.64 -8.39
N GLU A 181 -20.76 5.24 -7.61
CA GLU A 181 -21.88 6.12 -7.24
C GLU A 181 -21.41 7.21 -6.26
N PHE A 182 -21.99 8.38 -6.37
CA PHE A 182 -21.70 9.56 -5.53
C PHE A 182 -20.21 9.93 -5.43
N HIS A 183 -19.42 9.59 -6.47
CA HIS A 183 -17.98 9.82 -6.47
C HIS A 183 -17.60 11.30 -6.25
N LEU A 184 -18.43 12.27 -6.67
CA LEU A 184 -18.16 13.69 -6.43
C LEU A 184 -18.46 14.08 -4.99
N ASP A 185 -19.59 13.63 -4.43
CA ASP A 185 -19.97 13.90 -3.05
C ASP A 185 -18.96 13.32 -2.08
N ARG A 186 -18.56 12.06 -2.28
CA ARG A 186 -17.53 11.38 -1.47
C ARG A 186 -16.17 12.09 -1.55
N ALA A 187 -15.80 12.58 -2.73
CA ALA A 187 -14.57 13.35 -2.90
C ALA A 187 -14.61 14.67 -2.11
N VAL A 188 -15.74 15.36 -2.11
CA VAL A 188 -15.94 16.59 -1.35
C VAL A 188 -15.89 16.31 0.16
N GLU A 189 -16.60 15.29 0.65
CA GLU A 189 -16.59 14.89 2.05
C GLU A 189 -15.18 14.51 2.52
N ALA A 190 -14.44 13.71 1.73
CA ALA A 190 -13.06 13.37 2.01
C ALA A 190 -12.18 14.62 2.14
N CYS A 191 -12.29 15.54 1.21
CA CYS A 191 -11.48 16.78 1.19
C CYS A 191 -11.84 17.73 2.35
N LEU A 192 -13.09 17.81 2.76
CA LEU A 192 -13.53 18.54 3.96
C LEU A 192 -12.93 17.91 5.22
N ALA A 193 -12.98 16.57 5.32
CA ALA A 193 -12.37 15.84 6.42
C ALA A 193 -10.84 16.04 6.46
N VAL A 194 -10.16 15.93 5.31
CA VAL A 194 -8.72 16.20 5.18
C VAL A 194 -8.39 17.60 5.71
N ARG A 195 -9.06 18.64 5.22
CA ARG A 195 -8.86 20.03 5.68
C ARG A 195 -9.00 20.13 7.20
N SER A 196 -10.11 19.62 7.73
CA SER A 196 -10.39 19.66 9.17
C SER A 196 -9.36 18.91 10.02
N GLN A 197 -8.83 17.77 9.56
CA GLN A 197 -7.84 16.99 10.29
C GLN A 197 -6.45 17.63 10.21
N ILE A 198 -6.05 18.14 9.06
CA ILE A 198 -4.77 18.84 8.88
C ILE A 198 -4.72 20.10 9.76
N ASP A 199 -5.80 20.87 9.82
CA ASP A 199 -5.87 22.08 10.66
C ASP A 199 -5.73 21.79 12.18
N LYS A 200 -5.97 20.55 12.61
CA LYS A 200 -5.83 20.09 14.02
C LYS A 200 -4.46 19.53 14.34
N LEU A 201 -3.62 19.28 13.33
CA LEU A 201 -2.29 18.74 13.58
C LEU A 201 -1.44 19.77 14.33
N PRO A 202 -0.69 19.33 15.37
CA PRO A 202 0.24 20.22 16.05
C PRO A 202 1.33 20.67 15.09
N SER A 203 1.82 21.89 15.29
CA SER A 203 3.03 22.35 14.59
C SER A 203 4.19 21.46 15.02
N LEU A 204 4.67 20.61 14.12
CA LEU A 204 5.73 19.63 14.39
C LEU A 204 7.15 20.16 14.15
N ALA A 205 7.27 21.44 13.77
CA ALA A 205 8.57 22.07 13.56
C ALA A 205 9.03 22.73 14.85
N ASP A 206 10.11 22.25 15.45
CA ASP A 206 10.73 22.84 16.66
C ASP A 206 11.26 24.25 16.41
N SER A 207 11.50 24.63 15.17
CA SER A 207 12.15 25.86 14.75
C SER A 207 11.24 26.94 14.12
N VAL A 208 10.04 26.58 13.68
CA VAL A 208 9.12 27.50 12.98
C VAL A 208 7.69 27.30 13.46
N THR A 209 6.99 28.38 13.82
CA THR A 209 5.53 28.39 14.04
C THR A 209 4.82 28.15 12.70
N PHE A 210 4.72 26.89 12.29
CA PHE A 210 4.05 26.48 11.08
C PHE A 210 2.68 25.90 11.40
N THR A 211 1.64 26.48 10.83
CA THR A 211 0.29 25.92 10.88
C THR A 211 0.05 25.18 9.57
N PRO A 212 -0.01 23.83 9.58
CA PRO A 212 -0.24 23.06 8.37
C PRO A 212 -1.59 23.44 7.75
N LYS A 213 -1.60 23.64 6.44
CA LYS A 213 -2.80 23.84 5.63
C LYS A 213 -2.67 23.10 4.34
N VAL A 214 -3.80 22.75 3.74
CA VAL A 214 -3.86 22.18 2.40
C VAL A 214 -4.56 23.13 1.44
N SER A 215 -4.17 23.08 0.18
CA SER A 215 -4.92 23.65 -0.94
C SER A 215 -5.42 22.53 -1.82
N ILE A 216 -6.71 22.56 -2.16
CA ILE A 216 -7.37 21.40 -2.79
C ILE A 216 -8.13 21.88 -4.03
N GLY A 217 -7.97 21.11 -5.13
CA GLY A 217 -8.74 21.28 -6.36
C GLY A 217 -9.47 19.99 -6.71
N ILE A 218 -10.78 20.07 -6.90
CA ILE A 218 -11.62 18.92 -7.22
C ILE A 218 -12.30 19.16 -8.58
N ASN A 219 -12.28 18.14 -9.43
CA ASN A 219 -13.03 18.17 -10.68
C ASN A 219 -13.60 16.78 -11.02
N SER A 220 -14.73 16.75 -11.72
CA SER A 220 -15.48 15.55 -12.01
C SER A 220 -15.90 15.49 -13.48
N GLY A 221 -15.79 14.31 -14.07
CA GLY A 221 -16.23 14.07 -15.44
C GLY A 221 -15.62 12.82 -16.06
N GLU A 222 -15.74 12.74 -17.38
CA GLU A 222 -15.22 11.61 -18.15
C GLU A 222 -13.70 11.70 -18.31
N MET A 223 -13.03 10.58 -18.07
CA MET A 223 -11.58 10.44 -18.18
C MET A 223 -11.19 9.02 -18.60
N ILE A 224 -9.98 8.84 -19.08
CA ILE A 224 -9.43 7.53 -19.46
C ILE A 224 -8.63 7.00 -18.28
N SER A 225 -8.91 5.77 -17.89
CA SER A 225 -8.16 5.02 -16.89
C SER A 225 -7.42 3.87 -17.56
N GLY A 226 -6.15 3.68 -17.21
CA GLY A 226 -5.35 2.60 -17.78
C GLY A 226 -3.87 2.67 -17.41
N ASN A 227 -3.10 1.75 -17.99
CA ASN A 227 -1.66 1.66 -17.79
C ASN A 227 -0.94 2.62 -18.72
N ILE A 228 -0.34 3.66 -18.15
CA ILE A 228 0.37 4.72 -18.89
C ILE A 228 1.86 4.62 -18.57
N GLY A 229 2.69 4.54 -19.62
CA GLY A 229 4.14 4.51 -19.44
C GLY A 229 4.86 3.79 -20.56
N SER A 230 6.01 3.19 -20.25
CA SER A 230 6.85 2.50 -21.21
C SER A 230 7.03 1.03 -20.84
N ALA A 231 6.41 0.15 -21.61
CA ALA A 231 6.59 -1.30 -21.47
C ALA A 231 8.06 -1.72 -21.68
N LYS A 232 8.82 -1.02 -22.56
CA LYS A 232 10.26 -1.27 -22.77
C LYS A 232 11.11 -1.02 -21.54
N LEU A 233 10.76 0.01 -20.75
CA LEU A 233 11.44 0.36 -19.50
C LEU A 233 10.85 -0.39 -18.30
N ARG A 234 9.83 -1.25 -18.50
CA ARG A 234 9.09 -1.93 -17.44
C ARG A 234 8.57 -0.98 -16.36
N ARG A 235 8.18 0.24 -16.79
CA ARG A 235 7.65 1.28 -15.92
C ARG A 235 6.29 1.72 -16.46
N LEU A 236 5.26 1.25 -15.82
CA LEU A 236 3.86 1.56 -16.09
C LEU A 236 3.22 2.07 -14.81
N ASP A 237 2.48 3.15 -14.91
CA ASP A 237 1.64 3.67 -13.85
C ASP A 237 0.19 3.42 -14.25
N TYR A 238 -0.58 2.74 -13.41
CA TYR A 238 -2.02 2.68 -13.58
C TYR A 238 -2.61 4.01 -13.07
N THR A 239 -3.18 4.80 -13.97
CA THR A 239 -3.57 6.17 -13.66
C THR A 239 -4.75 6.62 -14.52
N VAL A 240 -5.30 7.78 -14.19
CA VAL A 240 -6.31 8.45 -15.00
C VAL A 240 -5.71 9.64 -15.74
N ILE A 241 -6.13 9.82 -17.00
CA ILE A 241 -5.73 10.94 -17.84
C ILE A 241 -6.96 11.61 -18.49
N GLY A 242 -6.85 12.89 -18.77
CA GLY A 242 -7.89 13.65 -19.46
C GLY A 242 -7.90 15.11 -19.08
N ASP A 243 -8.76 15.89 -19.75
CA ASP A 243 -8.93 17.33 -19.45
C ASP A 243 -9.43 17.55 -18.02
N VAL A 244 -10.29 16.65 -17.54
CA VAL A 244 -10.81 16.67 -16.16
C VAL A 244 -9.70 16.66 -15.13
N VAL A 245 -8.68 15.81 -15.32
CA VAL A 245 -7.50 15.69 -14.43
C VAL A 245 -6.69 17.00 -14.45
N ASN A 246 -6.42 17.52 -15.64
CA ASN A 246 -5.68 18.78 -15.80
C ASN A 246 -6.40 19.97 -15.17
N VAL A 247 -7.73 20.02 -15.28
CA VAL A 247 -8.55 21.07 -14.65
C VAL A 247 -8.49 20.95 -13.12
N ALA A 248 -8.59 19.75 -12.54
CA ALA A 248 -8.48 19.55 -11.10
C ALA A 248 -7.14 20.09 -10.56
N GLN A 249 -6.03 19.79 -11.23
CA GLN A 249 -4.70 20.29 -10.86
C GLN A 249 -4.62 21.82 -10.90
N ARG A 250 -5.23 22.43 -11.90
CA ARG A 250 -5.25 23.91 -12.04
C ARG A 250 -6.12 24.56 -10.99
N LEU A 251 -7.24 23.95 -10.62
CA LEU A 251 -8.09 24.41 -9.52
C LEU A 251 -7.32 24.38 -8.20
N GLN A 252 -6.54 23.31 -7.95
CA GLN A 252 -5.65 23.22 -6.80
C GLN A 252 -4.62 24.34 -6.81
N SER A 253 -3.96 24.59 -7.94
CA SER A 253 -2.96 25.66 -8.07
C SER A 253 -3.54 27.08 -7.91
N ALA A 254 -4.84 27.26 -8.12
CA ALA A 254 -5.56 28.51 -7.89
C ALA A 254 -6.08 28.66 -6.45
N ALA A 255 -6.12 27.57 -5.69
CA ALA A 255 -6.60 27.55 -4.32
C ALA A 255 -5.61 28.23 -3.37
N LYS A 256 -6.11 29.02 -2.44
CA LYS A 256 -5.33 29.56 -1.31
C LYS A 256 -5.22 28.52 -0.20
N PRO A 257 -4.27 28.66 0.73
CA PRO A 257 -4.18 27.79 1.90
C PRO A 257 -5.52 27.67 2.65
N GLY A 258 -5.98 26.44 2.84
CA GLY A 258 -7.26 26.11 3.47
C GLY A 258 -8.46 26.07 2.52
N GLN A 259 -8.30 26.39 1.24
CA GLN A 259 -9.40 26.37 0.29
C GLN A 259 -9.56 25.04 -0.43
N ILE A 260 -10.81 24.65 -0.66
CA ILE A 260 -11.22 23.55 -1.54
C ILE A 260 -11.97 24.16 -2.73
N ILE A 261 -11.36 24.12 -3.89
CA ILE A 261 -11.86 24.79 -5.10
C ILE A 261 -12.42 23.78 -6.09
N ILE A 262 -13.59 24.10 -6.61
CA ILE A 262 -14.30 23.37 -7.67
C ILE A 262 -14.67 24.31 -8.81
N ASN A 263 -14.93 23.75 -10.00
CA ASN A 263 -15.47 24.51 -11.12
C ASN A 263 -17.00 24.58 -11.08
N GLU A 264 -17.59 25.37 -11.99
CA GLU A 264 -19.03 25.55 -12.09
C GLU A 264 -19.80 24.27 -12.35
N ASN A 265 -19.25 23.34 -13.18
CA ASN A 265 -19.89 22.06 -13.46
C ASN A 265 -19.99 21.16 -12.22
N ALA A 266 -18.98 21.15 -11.38
CA ALA A 266 -19.01 20.42 -10.12
C ALA A 266 -19.96 21.12 -9.12
N TYR A 267 -19.92 22.45 -9.05
CA TYR A 267 -20.82 23.23 -8.20
C TYR A 267 -22.29 22.93 -8.49
N GLU A 268 -22.71 22.95 -9.77
CA GLU A 268 -24.10 22.67 -10.15
C GLU A 268 -24.60 21.29 -9.68
N LYS A 269 -23.69 20.32 -9.58
CA LYS A 269 -24.03 18.96 -9.13
C LYS A 269 -24.17 18.82 -7.61
N ILE A 270 -23.47 19.66 -6.84
CA ILE A 270 -23.40 19.49 -5.36
C ILE A 270 -24.00 20.64 -4.56
N LYS A 271 -24.47 21.72 -5.19
CA LYS A 271 -24.98 22.92 -4.53
C LYS A 271 -26.16 22.69 -3.56
N GLU A 272 -26.91 21.59 -3.76
CA GLU A 272 -27.99 21.20 -2.86
C GLU A 272 -27.49 20.46 -1.61
N SER A 273 -26.31 19.82 -1.70
CA SER A 273 -25.75 18.99 -0.64
C SER A 273 -24.66 19.72 0.16
N PHE A 274 -23.95 20.63 -0.47
CA PHE A 274 -22.79 21.31 0.13
C PHE A 274 -22.90 22.82 -0.01
N LYS A 275 -22.51 23.52 1.05
CA LYS A 275 -22.43 24.97 1.03
C LYS A 275 -21.23 25.42 0.22
N CYS A 276 -21.46 26.22 -0.80
CA CYS A 276 -20.41 26.74 -1.66
C CYS A 276 -20.47 28.27 -1.78
N SER A 277 -19.33 28.89 -1.95
CA SER A 277 -19.20 30.34 -2.17
C SER A 277 -18.48 30.63 -3.49
N LYS A 278 -19.01 31.53 -4.30
CA LYS A 278 -18.35 31.96 -5.55
C LYS A 278 -17.07 32.73 -5.21
N VAL A 279 -15.94 32.27 -5.73
CA VAL A 279 -14.61 32.89 -5.53
C VAL A 279 -14.33 33.93 -6.60
N GLY A 280 -14.69 33.61 -7.86
CA GLY A 280 -14.42 34.49 -8.98
C GLY A 280 -14.24 33.74 -10.31
N GLU A 281 -13.53 34.34 -11.24
CA GLU A 281 -13.17 33.72 -12.52
C GLU A 281 -11.66 33.55 -12.60
N VAL A 282 -11.21 32.37 -13.06
CA VAL A 282 -9.80 32.05 -13.24
C VAL A 282 -9.56 31.66 -14.71
N SER A 283 -8.57 32.29 -15.31
CA SER A 283 -8.04 31.87 -16.63
C SER A 283 -7.20 30.61 -16.43
N LEU A 284 -7.77 29.47 -16.78
CA LEU A 284 -7.03 28.21 -16.74
C LEU A 284 -6.18 28.08 -18.01
N LYS A 285 -4.90 27.78 -17.86
CA LYS A 285 -3.96 27.63 -18.98
C LYS A 285 -4.52 26.67 -20.04
N HIS A 286 -4.53 27.06 -21.32
CA HIS A 286 -5.13 26.33 -22.44
C HIS A 286 -6.68 26.22 -22.45
N LYS A 287 -7.38 27.03 -21.66
CA LYS A 287 -8.83 27.28 -21.85
C LYS A 287 -9.02 28.68 -22.45
N SER A 288 -9.82 28.79 -23.50
CA SER A 288 -10.08 30.05 -24.22
C SER A 288 -10.95 31.03 -23.45
N THR A 289 -11.73 30.55 -22.49
CA THR A 289 -12.62 31.32 -21.65
C THR A 289 -12.29 31.17 -20.17
N PRO A 290 -12.31 32.26 -19.38
CA PRO A 290 -12.24 32.18 -17.95
C PRO A 290 -13.33 31.25 -17.40
N GLN A 291 -13.01 30.49 -16.37
CA GLN A 291 -13.96 29.59 -15.70
C GLN A 291 -14.33 30.14 -14.34
N THR A 292 -15.60 30.13 -14.02
CA THR A 292 -16.10 30.46 -12.69
C THR A 292 -15.70 29.35 -11.73
N ILE A 293 -15.15 29.74 -10.59
CA ILE A 293 -14.73 28.81 -9.53
C ILE A 293 -15.45 29.10 -8.22
N TYR A 294 -15.67 28.03 -7.47
CA TYR A 294 -16.36 28.05 -6.18
C TYR A 294 -15.51 27.39 -5.11
N GLU A 295 -15.58 27.90 -3.92
CA GLU A 295 -15.01 27.32 -2.71
C GLU A 295 -16.08 26.49 -1.99
N VAL A 296 -15.74 25.27 -1.63
CA VAL A 296 -16.57 24.41 -0.76
C VAL A 296 -16.30 24.80 0.70
N MET A 297 -17.38 25.16 1.38
CA MET A 297 -17.37 25.59 2.78
C MET A 297 -17.75 24.43 3.70
N ASP A 298 -17.48 24.59 5.01
CA ASP A 298 -17.95 23.65 6.06
C ASP A 298 -19.46 23.75 6.24
#